data_0b5c936864842c8c105fd4e868862b04
#
_entry.id   0b5c936864842c8c105fd4e868862b04
#
_cell.length_a   1.000
_cell.length_b   1.000
_cell.length_c   1.000
_cell.angle_alpha   90.00
_cell.angle_beta   90.00
_cell.angle_gamma   90.00
#
_symmetry.space_group_name_H-M   'P 1'
#
loop_
_entity.id
_entity.type
_entity.pdbx_description
1 polymer ?
#
loop_
_entity_poly.entity_id
_entity_poly.type
_entity_poly.pdbx_seq_one_letter_code
_entity_poly.pdbx_strand_id
1 'polypeptide(L)'
;MRIEKTIFLLTALFFILLQGAFVLLGDNAVLSDDLNHLEILYQYQEGKYSISDVYNLYTSDPNRHTRPISPIVITLATYLGGFWTPLFFIHNFLFPIAAWLLKLILDKFFSEYSAFTLLACILATIFPLSSSNLFSFVMCGAYLIYIWYFQSILYLSSKDNLIYYLISGILLGISLLFQELHLFLIPLSIFILVITNREKILLKLSLSIGLGLFIAAFYKFFLVKIIYPEHFDYAASKVTFSLSSSFILIFSFFKLFILDFAYIAKQSILAIADYSWVDYILLAFGLIISGMVSIFCKFDKTIPKRYFLVFLIAFLMTIIIFFISQYPVTSFSFENRILLWVKISSSLLLGYLIYNGLAFTKKKSYQNFLKIILFLFLSTNFICVISEKNSWIYARNYNKNLIKSLASHLPKNIKDEKIIIIENKTNYDKLITDEATIEDPYEVVSMLNIYAPKATLNGWNVYTISTKDTYLYSIFGKKLNNRPRTEIKETEIGFILGKKNINFPFYVFDYANNSLHLVKNKNDYNKFLK
;
A
#
# COMPACT_ATOMS: atom_id res chain seq x y z
N MET A 1 29.92 10.63 6.60
CA MET A 1 29.88 9.35 5.85
C MET A 1 29.82 8.08 6.72
N ARG A 2 30.62 7.96 7.81
CA ARG A 2 30.57 6.76 8.66
C ARG A 2 29.27 6.69 9.48
N ILE A 3 28.81 7.80 10.03
CA ILE A 3 27.60 7.91 10.85
C ILE A 3 26.34 7.70 10.00
N GLU A 4 26.26 8.32 8.81
CA GLU A 4 25.10 8.16 7.91
C GLU A 4 24.94 6.70 7.45
N LYS A 5 26.05 5.98 7.24
CA LYS A 5 26.01 4.54 6.95
C LYS A 5 25.47 3.75 8.14
N THR A 6 25.90 4.07 9.35
CA THR A 6 25.41 3.41 10.57
C THR A 6 23.91 3.66 10.75
N ILE A 7 23.43 4.90 10.59
CA ILE A 7 22.01 5.25 10.70
C ILE A 7 21.22 4.48 9.63
N PHE A 8 21.73 4.41 8.40
CA PHE A 8 21.06 3.69 7.33
C PHE A 8 20.96 2.18 7.63
N LEU A 9 22.03 1.56 8.13
CA LEU A 9 22.02 0.15 8.52
C LEU A 9 21.04 -0.12 9.67
N LEU A 10 20.97 0.78 10.67
CA LEU A 10 19.98 0.70 11.74
C LEU A 10 18.54 0.83 11.19
N THR A 11 18.33 1.72 10.21
CA THR A 11 17.02 1.85 9.56
C THR A 11 16.66 0.59 8.79
N ALA A 12 17.59 0.00 8.06
CA ALA A 12 17.38 -1.27 7.37
C ALA A 12 17.07 -2.40 8.37
N LEU A 13 17.81 -2.48 9.48
CA LEU A 13 17.56 -3.44 10.55
C LEU A 13 16.17 -3.23 11.19
N PHE A 14 15.77 -1.99 11.45
CA PHE A 14 14.42 -1.67 11.94
C PHE A 14 13.35 -2.26 11.01
N PHE A 15 13.47 -2.07 9.70
CA PHE A 15 12.50 -2.61 8.75
C PHE A 15 12.54 -4.14 8.64
N ILE A 16 13.70 -4.76 8.73
CA ILE A 16 13.81 -6.22 8.80
C ILE A 16 13.08 -6.75 10.04
N LEU A 17 13.28 -6.13 11.20
CA LEU A 17 12.61 -6.51 12.44
C LEU A 17 11.10 -6.23 12.38
N LEU A 18 10.69 -5.08 11.83
CA LEU A 18 9.27 -4.73 11.63
C LEU A 18 8.55 -5.77 10.75
N GLN A 19 9.13 -6.09 9.60
CA GLN A 19 8.57 -7.07 8.67
C GLN A 19 8.65 -8.49 9.24
N GLY A 20 9.74 -8.83 9.94
CA GLY A 20 9.84 -10.10 10.65
C GLY A 20 8.75 -10.25 11.72
N ALA A 21 8.50 -9.22 12.51
CA ALA A 21 7.41 -9.21 13.48
C ALA A 21 6.03 -9.32 12.80
N PHE A 22 5.80 -8.62 11.69
CA PHE A 22 4.57 -8.72 10.94
C PHE A 22 4.33 -10.12 10.37
N VAL A 23 5.33 -10.72 9.73
CA VAL A 23 5.22 -12.02 9.07
C VAL A 23 5.17 -13.17 10.08
N LEU A 24 6.02 -13.15 11.11
CA LEU A 24 6.18 -14.28 12.04
C LEU A 24 5.24 -14.22 13.23
N LEU A 25 5.00 -13.03 13.78
CA LEU A 25 4.15 -12.83 14.95
C LEU A 25 2.72 -12.43 14.57
N GLY A 26 2.53 -11.81 13.43
CA GLY A 26 1.23 -11.44 12.90
C GLY A 26 0.43 -12.59 12.26
N ASP A 27 0.98 -13.81 12.24
CA ASP A 27 0.35 -14.99 11.62
C ASP A 27 -0.13 -14.67 10.18
N ASN A 28 0.76 -14.05 9.40
CA ASN A 28 0.49 -13.59 8.04
C ASN A 28 -0.81 -12.75 7.98
N ALA A 29 -0.76 -11.55 8.57
CA ALA A 29 -1.92 -10.65 8.65
C ALA A 29 -2.31 -10.14 7.26
N VAL A 30 -3.08 -10.94 6.53
CA VAL A 30 -3.56 -10.65 5.17
C VAL A 30 -4.97 -10.08 5.18
N LEU A 31 -5.20 -9.13 4.29
CA LEU A 31 -6.47 -8.44 4.10
C LEU A 31 -6.74 -8.27 2.61
N SER A 32 -8.01 -8.08 2.25
CA SER A 32 -8.45 -7.76 0.89
C SER A 32 -7.89 -8.75 -0.16
N ASP A 33 -7.29 -8.27 -1.23
CA ASP A 33 -6.76 -9.08 -2.34
C ASP A 33 -5.76 -10.17 -1.88
N ASP A 34 -5.04 -9.94 -0.79
CA ASP A 34 -4.07 -10.90 -0.25
C ASP A 34 -4.73 -12.19 0.28
N LEU A 35 -6.00 -12.11 0.69
CA LEU A 35 -6.77 -13.29 1.13
C LEU A 35 -6.92 -14.31 0.01
N ASN A 36 -7.21 -13.87 -1.21
CA ASN A 36 -7.32 -14.74 -2.36
C ASN A 36 -5.99 -15.44 -2.67
N HIS A 37 -4.87 -14.70 -2.59
CA HIS A 37 -3.54 -15.28 -2.82
C HIS A 37 -3.16 -16.29 -1.73
N LEU A 38 -3.50 -16.02 -0.46
CA LEU A 38 -3.25 -16.95 0.64
C LEU A 38 -4.12 -18.20 0.51
N GLU A 39 -5.37 -18.07 0.08
CA GLU A 39 -6.24 -19.20 -0.21
C GLU A 39 -5.62 -20.10 -1.29
N ILE A 40 -5.18 -19.53 -2.40
CA ILE A 40 -4.52 -20.26 -3.49
C ILE A 40 -3.27 -20.99 -2.98
N LEU A 41 -2.47 -20.33 -2.12
CA LEU A 41 -1.31 -20.97 -1.48
C LEU A 41 -1.73 -22.19 -0.66
N TYR A 42 -2.77 -22.09 0.17
CA TYR A 42 -3.25 -23.23 0.97
C TYR A 42 -3.80 -24.36 0.09
N GLN A 43 -4.55 -24.05 -0.97
CA GLN A 43 -5.02 -25.05 -1.93
C GLN A 43 -3.86 -25.77 -2.63
N TYR A 44 -2.77 -25.06 -2.93
CA TYR A 44 -1.54 -25.62 -3.45
C TYR A 44 -0.85 -26.53 -2.42
N GLN A 45 -0.71 -26.10 -1.17
CA GLN A 45 -0.11 -26.89 -0.08
C GLN A 45 -0.92 -28.16 0.23
N GLU A 46 -2.25 -28.12 0.09
CA GLU A 46 -3.13 -29.27 0.25
C GLU A 46 -3.13 -30.23 -0.98
N GLY A 47 -2.38 -29.89 -2.03
CA GLY A 47 -2.31 -30.68 -3.25
C GLY A 47 -3.57 -30.60 -4.13
N LYS A 48 -4.47 -29.67 -3.89
CA LYS A 48 -5.66 -29.42 -4.73
C LYS A 48 -5.32 -28.74 -6.04
N TYR A 49 -4.30 -27.89 -6.03
CA TYR A 49 -3.75 -27.24 -7.20
C TYR A 49 -2.31 -27.67 -7.46
N SER A 50 -1.98 -27.95 -8.71
CA SER A 50 -0.60 -27.99 -9.16
C SER A 50 -0.07 -26.58 -9.40
N ILE A 51 1.25 -26.44 -9.54
CA ILE A 51 1.84 -25.12 -9.85
C ILE A 51 1.38 -24.59 -11.22
N SER A 52 1.06 -25.49 -12.17
CA SER A 52 0.47 -25.13 -13.45
C SER A 52 -0.95 -24.60 -13.30
N ASP A 53 -1.75 -25.18 -12.39
CA ASP A 53 -3.10 -24.70 -12.10
C ASP A 53 -3.06 -23.28 -11.50
N VAL A 54 -2.11 -23.05 -10.58
CA VAL A 54 -1.88 -21.70 -10.00
C VAL A 54 -1.54 -20.70 -11.09
N TYR A 55 -0.62 -21.01 -11.99
CA TYR A 55 -0.27 -20.14 -13.11
C TYR A 55 -1.48 -19.86 -14.01
N ASN A 56 -2.25 -20.90 -14.36
CA ASN A 56 -3.42 -20.80 -15.21
C ASN A 56 -4.52 -19.94 -14.55
N LEU A 57 -4.74 -20.06 -13.23
CA LEU A 57 -5.68 -19.22 -12.50
C LEU A 57 -5.33 -17.73 -12.63
N TYR A 58 -4.06 -17.38 -12.52
CA TYR A 58 -3.64 -15.98 -12.65
C TYR A 58 -3.62 -15.48 -14.09
N THR A 59 -3.36 -16.34 -15.06
CA THR A 59 -3.37 -15.97 -16.49
C THR A 59 -4.76 -16.01 -17.11
N SER A 60 -5.74 -16.66 -16.49
CA SER A 60 -7.13 -16.63 -16.95
C SER A 60 -7.88 -15.35 -16.56
N ASP A 61 -7.35 -14.55 -15.63
CA ASP A 61 -7.95 -13.27 -15.26
C ASP A 61 -7.69 -12.21 -16.35
N PRO A 62 -8.74 -11.73 -17.07
CA PRO A 62 -8.58 -10.73 -18.13
C PRO A 62 -7.88 -9.45 -17.68
N ASN A 63 -8.03 -9.06 -16.40
CA ASN A 63 -7.38 -7.87 -15.82
C ASN A 63 -5.86 -8.02 -15.71
N ARG A 64 -5.34 -9.24 -15.81
CA ARG A 64 -3.90 -9.54 -15.70
C ARG A 64 -3.23 -9.76 -17.05
N HIS A 65 -3.98 -9.88 -18.13
CA HIS A 65 -3.43 -10.08 -19.47
C HIS A 65 -2.49 -8.94 -19.89
N THR A 66 -2.76 -7.70 -19.45
CA THR A 66 -1.90 -6.54 -19.71
C THR A 66 -0.65 -6.48 -18.80
N ARG A 67 -0.53 -7.41 -17.82
CA ARG A 67 0.52 -7.47 -16.80
C ARG A 67 1.16 -8.86 -16.71
N PRO A 68 1.82 -9.36 -17.77
CA PRO A 68 2.24 -10.76 -17.88
C PRO A 68 3.28 -11.18 -16.83
N ILE A 69 4.00 -10.24 -16.25
CA ILE A 69 5.02 -10.52 -15.22
C ILE A 69 4.38 -10.81 -13.86
N SER A 70 3.21 -10.23 -13.56
CA SER A 70 2.53 -10.44 -12.27
C SER A 70 2.17 -11.91 -12.00
N PRO A 71 1.52 -12.66 -12.92
CA PRO A 71 1.26 -14.09 -12.74
C PRO A 71 2.52 -14.90 -12.48
N ILE A 72 3.62 -14.61 -13.19
CA ILE A 72 4.89 -15.33 -13.01
C ILE A 72 5.43 -15.12 -11.60
N VAL A 73 5.48 -13.88 -11.13
CA VAL A 73 6.00 -13.55 -9.79
C VAL A 73 5.15 -14.18 -8.69
N ILE A 74 3.82 -14.11 -8.81
CA ILE A 74 2.93 -14.68 -7.80
C ILE A 74 3.00 -16.21 -7.81
N THR A 75 3.05 -16.85 -8.98
CA THR A 75 3.20 -18.30 -9.09
C THR A 75 4.52 -18.76 -8.48
N LEU A 76 5.61 -18.06 -8.73
CA LEU A 76 6.91 -18.37 -8.12
C LEU A 76 6.87 -18.20 -6.59
N ALA A 77 6.24 -17.15 -6.08
CA ALA A 77 6.06 -16.95 -4.65
C ALA A 77 5.23 -18.07 -4.02
N THR A 78 4.15 -18.52 -4.68
CA THR A 78 3.32 -19.65 -4.24
C THR A 78 4.13 -20.95 -4.21
N TYR A 79 4.93 -21.22 -5.25
CA TYR A 79 5.80 -22.39 -5.30
C TYR A 79 6.79 -22.42 -4.14
N LEU A 80 7.49 -21.32 -3.90
CA LEU A 80 8.45 -21.21 -2.80
C LEU A 80 7.75 -21.27 -1.44
N GLY A 81 6.62 -20.61 -1.27
CA GLY A 81 5.82 -20.60 -0.05
C GLY A 81 5.16 -21.95 0.26
N GLY A 82 5.03 -22.85 -0.73
CA GLY A 82 4.51 -24.19 -0.56
C GLY A 82 5.30 -25.05 0.42
N PHE A 83 6.56 -24.73 0.67
CA PHE A 83 7.39 -25.40 1.68
C PHE A 83 7.17 -24.85 3.09
N TRP A 84 6.84 -23.55 3.19
CA TRP A 84 6.65 -22.88 4.46
C TRP A 84 5.89 -21.55 4.22
N THR A 85 4.70 -21.44 4.77
CA THR A 85 3.83 -20.27 4.53
C THR A 85 4.50 -18.90 4.75
N PRO A 86 5.33 -18.65 5.79
CA PRO A 86 6.04 -17.39 5.93
C PRO A 86 6.96 -17.04 4.75
N LEU A 87 7.47 -18.04 4.03
CA LEU A 87 8.31 -17.82 2.85
C LEU A 87 7.54 -17.13 1.72
N PHE A 88 6.22 -17.34 1.63
CA PHE A 88 5.35 -16.64 0.70
C PHE A 88 5.38 -15.12 0.89
N PHE A 89 5.60 -14.65 2.12
CA PHE A 89 5.66 -13.24 2.47
C PHE A 89 7.07 -12.67 2.54
N ILE A 90 8.11 -13.45 2.23
CA ILE A 90 9.52 -13.02 2.36
C ILE A 90 9.85 -11.79 1.49
N HIS A 91 9.09 -11.59 0.41
CA HIS A 91 9.24 -10.42 -0.45
C HIS A 91 8.92 -9.08 0.27
N ASN A 92 8.25 -9.10 1.45
CA ASN A 92 8.10 -7.92 2.28
C ASN A 92 9.46 -7.38 2.75
N PHE A 93 10.50 -8.23 2.78
CA PHE A 93 11.88 -7.82 3.07
C PHE A 93 12.56 -7.11 1.91
N LEU A 94 11.98 -7.12 0.71
CA LEU A 94 12.49 -6.37 -0.44
C LEU A 94 12.42 -4.85 -0.22
N PHE A 95 11.56 -4.39 0.69
CA PHE A 95 11.44 -2.98 1.03
C PHE A 95 12.76 -2.36 1.53
N PRO A 96 13.50 -2.93 2.51
CA PRO A 96 14.82 -2.46 2.88
C PRO A 96 15.81 -2.40 1.71
N ILE A 97 15.72 -3.35 0.78
CA ILE A 97 16.56 -3.37 -0.43
C ILE A 97 16.22 -2.20 -1.35
N ALA A 98 14.92 -1.96 -1.56
CA ALA A 98 14.46 -0.82 -2.37
C ALA A 98 14.91 0.53 -1.78
N ALA A 99 14.81 0.68 -0.46
CA ALA A 99 15.28 1.86 0.25
C ALA A 99 16.80 2.04 0.12
N TRP A 100 17.56 0.94 0.19
CA TRP A 100 19.00 0.98 -0.03
C TRP A 100 19.37 1.43 -1.44
N LEU A 101 18.71 0.90 -2.47
CA LEU A 101 18.91 1.30 -3.85
C LEU A 101 18.57 2.77 -4.08
N LEU A 102 17.47 3.26 -3.52
CA LEU A 102 17.11 4.68 -3.56
C LEU A 102 18.24 5.56 -2.98
N LYS A 103 18.75 5.17 -1.79
CA LYS A 103 19.86 5.91 -1.18
C LYS A 103 21.10 5.90 -2.06
N LEU A 104 21.50 4.77 -2.63
CA LEU A 104 22.67 4.67 -3.51
C LEU A 104 22.52 5.57 -4.74
N ILE A 105 21.34 5.66 -5.31
CA ILE A 105 21.06 6.55 -6.44
C ILE A 105 21.19 8.01 -6.02
N LEU A 106 20.54 8.38 -4.93
CA LEU A 106 20.61 9.76 -4.41
C LEU A 106 22.03 10.15 -4.05
N ASP A 107 22.81 9.29 -3.38
CA ASP A 107 24.22 9.55 -3.02
C ASP A 107 25.09 9.81 -4.27
N LYS A 108 24.76 9.22 -5.41
CA LYS A 108 25.51 9.43 -6.63
C LYS A 108 25.32 10.83 -7.22
N PHE A 109 24.12 11.39 -7.07
CA PHE A 109 23.78 12.72 -7.57
C PHE A 109 24.00 13.82 -6.53
N PHE A 110 23.89 13.48 -5.26
CA PHE A 110 23.94 14.39 -4.11
C PHE A 110 25.04 13.99 -3.12
N SER A 111 26.21 13.55 -3.61
CA SER A 111 27.31 13.05 -2.77
C SER A 111 27.77 14.02 -1.68
N GLU A 112 27.69 15.34 -1.94
CA GLU A 112 28.00 16.38 -0.96
C GLU A 112 26.92 16.60 0.10
N TYR A 113 25.72 16.01 -0.08
CA TYR A 113 24.53 16.23 0.73
C TYR A 113 24.04 14.90 1.34
N SER A 114 24.96 14.11 1.90
CA SER A 114 24.65 12.75 2.40
C SER A 114 23.56 12.71 3.48
N ALA A 115 23.45 13.77 4.29
CA ALA A 115 22.37 13.88 5.27
C ALA A 115 20.98 14.10 4.61
N PHE A 116 20.93 14.82 3.48
CA PHE A 116 19.72 14.96 2.68
C PHE A 116 19.31 13.60 2.08
N THR A 117 20.24 12.89 1.46
CA THR A 117 19.94 11.60 0.82
C THR A 117 19.45 10.57 1.85
N LEU A 118 20.06 10.57 3.04
CA LEU A 118 19.63 9.75 4.15
C LEU A 118 18.21 10.13 4.64
N LEU A 119 17.96 11.42 4.87
CA LEU A 119 16.67 11.92 5.34
C LEU A 119 15.56 11.62 4.33
N ALA A 120 15.79 11.88 3.06
CA ALA A 120 14.82 11.59 2.00
C ALA A 120 14.51 10.08 1.91
N CYS A 121 15.53 9.23 2.05
CA CYS A 121 15.37 7.78 2.07
C CYS A 121 14.55 7.32 3.29
N ILE A 122 14.86 7.82 4.49
CA ILE A 122 14.12 7.49 5.71
C ILE A 122 12.66 7.92 5.54
N LEU A 123 12.39 9.15 5.10
CA LEU A 123 11.02 9.63 4.89
C LEU A 123 10.27 8.81 3.84
N ALA A 124 10.92 8.44 2.72
CA ALA A 124 10.30 7.59 1.71
C ALA A 124 9.86 6.23 2.28
N THR A 125 10.46 5.80 3.38
CA THR A 125 10.13 4.53 4.03
C THR A 125 9.09 4.68 5.13
N ILE A 126 9.26 5.64 6.05
CA ILE A 126 8.43 5.72 7.27
C ILE A 126 7.25 6.69 7.16
N PHE A 127 7.14 7.52 6.12
CA PHE A 127 6.05 8.48 6.02
C PHE A 127 4.70 7.75 5.84
N PRO A 128 3.69 7.98 6.70
CA PRO A 128 2.52 7.12 6.81
C PRO A 128 1.43 7.47 5.78
N LEU A 129 1.76 7.52 4.50
CA LEU A 129 0.78 7.76 3.42
C LEU A 129 0.25 6.47 2.79
N SER A 130 0.95 5.36 2.94
CA SER A 130 0.73 4.17 2.14
C SER A 130 1.15 2.92 2.91
N SER A 131 0.37 2.56 3.95
CA SER A 131 0.63 1.38 4.78
C SER A 131 0.47 0.07 4.01
N SER A 132 -0.50 -0.01 3.08
CA SER A 132 -0.71 -1.19 2.24
C SER A 132 0.53 -1.61 1.48
N ASN A 133 1.39 -0.66 1.08
CA ASN A 133 2.64 -0.99 0.40
C ASN A 133 3.70 -1.64 1.31
N LEU A 134 3.54 -1.54 2.64
CA LEU A 134 4.42 -2.17 3.60
C LEU A 134 3.96 -3.58 3.99
N PHE A 135 2.67 -3.80 4.06
CA PHE A 135 2.08 -4.95 4.72
C PHE A 135 1.30 -5.87 3.78
N SER A 136 0.89 -5.41 2.59
CA SER A 136 0.19 -6.23 1.62
C SER A 136 1.15 -7.06 0.76
N PHE A 137 0.84 -8.35 0.59
CA PHE A 137 1.57 -9.25 -0.31
C PHE A 137 1.51 -8.76 -1.76
N VAL A 138 0.35 -8.42 -2.25
CA VAL A 138 0.16 -7.94 -3.64
C VAL A 138 0.96 -6.68 -3.91
N MET A 139 1.07 -5.80 -2.92
CA MET A 139 1.79 -4.54 -3.07
C MET A 139 3.30 -4.68 -2.93
N CYS A 140 3.78 -5.69 -2.22
CA CYS A 140 5.22 -5.93 -2.12
C CYS A 140 5.86 -6.26 -3.47
N GLY A 141 5.13 -6.80 -4.43
CA GLY A 141 5.55 -6.89 -5.82
C GLY A 141 5.97 -5.55 -6.43
N ALA A 142 5.38 -4.43 -5.98
CA ALA A 142 5.79 -3.09 -6.40
C ALA A 142 7.26 -2.80 -6.04
N TYR A 143 7.80 -3.38 -4.96
CA TYR A 143 9.21 -3.20 -4.57
C TYR A 143 10.18 -3.92 -5.49
N LEU A 144 9.82 -5.06 -6.07
CA LEU A 144 10.64 -5.70 -7.11
C LEU A 144 10.89 -4.76 -8.28
N ILE A 145 9.87 -4.03 -8.67
CA ILE A 145 9.93 -3.08 -9.77
C ILE A 145 10.78 -1.88 -9.40
N TYR A 146 10.65 -1.42 -8.17
CA TYR A 146 11.49 -0.40 -7.60
C TYR A 146 12.96 -0.81 -7.70
N ILE A 147 13.27 -2.02 -7.28
CA ILE A 147 14.61 -2.58 -7.34
C ILE A 147 15.11 -2.60 -8.78
N TRP A 148 14.32 -3.11 -9.70
CA TRP A 148 14.72 -3.19 -11.12
C TRP A 148 14.85 -1.82 -11.75
N TYR A 149 13.91 -0.92 -11.53
CA TYR A 149 13.97 0.42 -12.05
C TYR A 149 15.14 1.21 -11.48
N PHE A 150 15.36 1.20 -10.18
CA PHE A 150 16.48 1.89 -9.56
C PHE A 150 17.82 1.24 -9.89
N GLN A 151 17.88 -0.06 -9.99
CA GLN A 151 19.06 -0.75 -10.47
C GLN A 151 19.39 -0.34 -11.91
N SER A 152 18.37 -0.16 -12.75
CA SER A 152 18.55 0.33 -14.12
C SER A 152 19.18 1.73 -14.12
N ILE A 153 18.69 2.63 -13.27
CA ILE A 153 19.26 3.99 -13.15
C ILE A 153 20.68 3.96 -12.59
N LEU A 154 20.98 3.08 -11.63
CA LEU A 154 22.34 2.89 -11.12
C LEU A 154 23.30 2.42 -12.23
N TYR A 155 22.88 1.47 -13.04
CA TYR A 155 23.68 1.02 -14.19
C TYR A 155 23.90 2.16 -15.17
N LEU A 156 22.87 2.89 -15.54
CA LEU A 156 22.95 4.05 -16.44
C LEU A 156 23.92 5.12 -15.95
N SER A 157 23.97 5.32 -14.64
CA SER A 157 24.80 6.37 -14.05
C SER A 157 26.25 5.93 -13.82
N SER A 158 26.59 4.62 -13.89
CA SER A 158 27.89 4.11 -13.45
C SER A 158 28.88 3.81 -14.54
N LYS A 159 28.46 3.46 -15.75
CA LYS A 159 29.36 3.06 -16.83
C LYS A 159 28.83 3.56 -18.17
N ASP A 160 29.73 4.13 -18.97
CA ASP A 160 29.43 4.61 -20.32
C ASP A 160 29.53 3.46 -21.34
N ASN A 161 28.70 2.42 -21.14
CA ASN A 161 28.66 1.25 -22.01
C ASN A 161 27.20 0.98 -22.48
N LEU A 162 27.03 0.81 -23.80
CA LEU A 162 25.74 0.58 -24.44
C LEU A 162 24.97 -0.59 -23.83
N ILE A 163 25.66 -1.66 -23.43
CA ILE A 163 25.05 -2.86 -22.82
C ILE A 163 24.26 -2.50 -21.56
N TYR A 164 24.79 -1.61 -20.70
CA TYR A 164 24.09 -1.20 -19.47
C TYR A 164 22.82 -0.40 -19.77
N TYR A 165 22.80 0.39 -20.84
CA TYR A 165 21.61 1.12 -21.27
C TYR A 165 20.54 0.18 -21.81
N LEU A 166 20.94 -0.85 -22.58
CA LEU A 166 20.02 -1.88 -23.06
C LEU A 166 19.42 -2.68 -21.90
N ILE A 167 20.25 -3.15 -20.97
CA ILE A 167 19.77 -3.87 -19.77
C ILE A 167 18.81 -3.00 -18.99
N SER A 168 19.13 -1.73 -18.80
CA SER A 168 18.28 -0.78 -18.10
C SER A 168 16.92 -0.59 -18.81
N GLY A 169 16.92 -0.48 -20.12
CA GLY A 169 15.68 -0.39 -20.90
C GLY A 169 14.82 -1.64 -20.80
N ILE A 170 15.44 -2.83 -20.85
CA ILE A 170 14.75 -4.11 -20.65
C ILE A 170 14.13 -4.19 -19.26
N LEU A 171 14.91 -3.84 -18.21
CA LEU A 171 14.40 -3.86 -16.83
C LEU A 171 13.25 -2.87 -16.62
N LEU A 172 13.32 -1.69 -17.25
CA LEU A 172 12.20 -0.75 -17.24
C LEU A 172 10.98 -1.33 -17.97
N GLY A 173 11.15 -1.95 -19.13
CA GLY A 173 10.07 -2.61 -19.86
C GLY A 173 9.40 -3.71 -19.04
N ILE A 174 10.19 -4.59 -18.43
CA ILE A 174 9.70 -5.62 -17.51
C ILE A 174 8.92 -5.00 -16.35
N SER A 175 9.42 -3.92 -15.76
CA SER A 175 8.74 -3.25 -14.66
C SER A 175 7.38 -2.68 -15.09
N LEU A 176 7.29 -2.06 -16.26
CA LEU A 176 6.03 -1.54 -16.81
C LEU A 176 5.03 -2.65 -17.18
N LEU A 177 5.53 -3.83 -17.55
CA LEU A 177 4.71 -5.03 -17.79
C LEU A 177 4.25 -5.71 -16.49
N PHE A 178 4.84 -5.37 -15.37
CA PHE A 178 4.32 -5.78 -14.07
C PHE A 178 3.23 -4.80 -13.59
N GLN A 179 3.50 -3.49 -13.63
CA GLN A 179 2.55 -2.46 -13.19
C GLN A 179 2.80 -1.12 -13.91
N GLU A 180 1.76 -0.55 -14.51
CA GLU A 180 1.83 0.68 -15.32
C GLU A 180 2.14 1.95 -14.50
N LEU A 181 1.82 1.95 -13.22
CA LEU A 181 2.04 3.09 -12.32
C LEU A 181 3.49 3.56 -12.28
N HIS A 182 4.43 2.70 -12.68
CA HIS A 182 5.86 3.04 -12.73
C HIS A 182 6.22 4.06 -13.81
N LEU A 183 5.32 4.28 -14.77
CA LEU A 183 5.48 5.32 -15.78
C LEU A 183 5.71 6.71 -15.14
N PHE A 184 5.10 6.96 -13.99
CA PHE A 184 5.20 8.25 -13.29
C PHE A 184 6.56 8.51 -12.63
N LEU A 185 7.46 7.52 -12.54
CA LEU A 185 8.84 7.73 -12.08
C LEU A 185 9.80 8.16 -13.19
N ILE A 186 9.46 7.97 -14.45
CA ILE A 186 10.30 8.32 -15.57
C ILE A 186 10.65 9.82 -15.56
N PRO A 187 9.70 10.75 -15.36
CA PRO A 187 10.01 12.17 -15.26
C PRO A 187 11.01 12.50 -14.16
N LEU A 188 10.88 11.88 -12.97
CA LEU A 188 11.83 12.10 -11.88
C LEU A 188 13.27 11.76 -12.30
N SER A 189 13.44 10.62 -12.98
CA SER A 189 14.74 10.17 -13.45
C SER A 189 15.33 11.12 -14.48
N ILE A 190 14.53 11.57 -15.43
CA ILE A 190 14.96 12.54 -16.46
C ILE A 190 15.38 13.85 -15.78
N PHE A 191 14.57 14.38 -14.86
CA PHE A 191 14.88 15.63 -14.17
C PHE A 191 16.16 15.55 -13.36
N ILE A 192 16.39 14.47 -12.60
CA ILE A 192 17.63 14.28 -11.85
C ILE A 192 18.85 14.30 -12.80
N LEU A 193 18.74 13.66 -13.95
CA LEU A 193 19.83 13.58 -14.92
C LEU A 193 20.08 14.90 -15.66
N VAL A 194 19.03 15.63 -16.06
CA VAL A 194 19.14 16.94 -16.71
C VAL A 194 19.87 17.94 -15.82
N ILE A 195 19.57 17.94 -14.52
CA ILE A 195 20.15 18.90 -13.58
C ILE A 195 21.60 18.60 -13.25
N THR A 196 22.02 17.35 -13.39
CA THR A 196 23.42 16.99 -13.16
C THR A 196 24.35 17.34 -14.34
N ASN A 197 23.86 18.09 -15.36
CA ASN A 197 24.59 18.54 -16.55
C ASN A 197 25.33 17.41 -17.30
N ARG A 198 24.74 16.24 -17.38
CA ARG A 198 25.33 15.11 -18.09
C ARG A 198 24.64 14.91 -19.45
N GLU A 199 24.76 15.86 -20.35
CA GLU A 199 24.14 15.83 -21.70
C GLU A 199 24.40 14.53 -22.47
N LYS A 200 25.61 13.97 -22.40
CA LYS A 200 25.93 12.68 -23.03
C LYS A 200 25.12 11.49 -22.45
N ILE A 201 24.73 11.59 -21.18
CA ILE A 201 23.89 10.57 -20.52
C ILE A 201 22.43 10.71 -20.93
N LEU A 202 21.96 11.93 -21.25
CA LEU A 202 20.58 12.17 -21.64
C LEU A 202 20.18 11.37 -22.88
N LEU A 203 21.00 11.37 -23.93
CA LEU A 203 20.70 10.61 -25.15
C LEU A 203 20.60 9.11 -24.85
N LYS A 204 21.54 8.56 -24.10
CA LYS A 204 21.57 7.15 -23.73
C LYS A 204 20.42 6.78 -22.79
N LEU A 205 20.06 7.67 -21.85
CA LEU A 205 18.89 7.49 -21.01
C LEU A 205 17.60 7.52 -21.84
N SER A 206 17.47 8.44 -22.79
CA SER A 206 16.31 8.52 -23.68
C SER A 206 16.17 7.25 -24.51
N LEU A 207 17.27 6.68 -25.00
CA LEU A 207 17.26 5.38 -25.69
C LEU A 207 16.84 4.24 -24.76
N SER A 208 17.33 4.21 -23.52
CA SER A 208 16.93 3.22 -22.51
C SER A 208 15.45 3.33 -22.15
N ILE A 209 14.96 4.54 -21.90
CA ILE A 209 13.54 4.80 -21.61
C ILE A 209 12.69 4.45 -22.83
N GLY A 210 13.13 4.85 -24.04
CA GLY A 210 12.47 4.53 -25.30
C GLY A 210 12.34 3.02 -25.50
N LEU A 211 13.40 2.25 -25.23
CA LEU A 211 13.36 0.79 -25.30
C LEU A 211 12.37 0.19 -24.29
N GLY A 212 12.39 0.64 -23.04
CA GLY A 212 11.46 0.17 -22.02
C GLY A 212 10.00 0.46 -22.35
N LEU A 213 9.71 1.69 -22.82
CA LEU A 213 8.39 2.09 -23.29
C LEU A 213 7.97 1.29 -24.53
N PHE A 214 8.91 1.07 -25.47
CA PHE A 214 8.63 0.25 -26.66
C PHE A 214 8.26 -1.18 -26.27
N ILE A 215 9.02 -1.84 -25.38
CA ILE A 215 8.72 -3.21 -24.92
C ILE A 215 7.30 -3.27 -24.31
N ALA A 216 6.99 -2.33 -23.40
CA ALA A 216 5.68 -2.29 -22.76
C ALA A 216 4.55 -2.00 -23.76
N ALA A 217 4.73 -1.01 -24.64
CA ALA A 217 3.75 -0.65 -25.66
C ALA A 217 3.54 -1.77 -26.67
N PHE A 218 4.63 -2.37 -27.16
CA PHE A 218 4.57 -3.50 -28.12
C PHE A 218 3.77 -4.67 -27.53
N TYR A 219 4.04 -5.03 -26.27
CA TYR A 219 3.25 -6.08 -25.61
C TYR A 219 1.77 -5.67 -25.49
N LYS A 220 1.48 -4.51 -24.92
CA LYS A 220 0.10 -4.08 -24.60
C LYS A 220 -0.76 -3.81 -25.82
N PHE A 221 -0.18 -3.22 -26.87
CA PHE A 221 -0.98 -2.83 -28.05
C PHE A 221 -1.02 -3.88 -29.16
N PHE A 222 -0.02 -4.78 -29.20
CA PHE A 222 0.08 -5.80 -30.24
C PHE A 222 0.00 -7.21 -29.68
N LEU A 223 0.93 -7.63 -28.84
CA LEU A 223 1.00 -9.03 -28.41
C LEU A 223 -0.20 -9.47 -27.57
N VAL A 224 -0.68 -8.63 -26.65
CA VAL A 224 -1.82 -8.98 -25.80
C VAL A 224 -3.07 -9.25 -26.62
N LYS A 225 -3.30 -8.52 -27.70
CA LYS A 225 -4.46 -8.71 -28.60
C LYS A 225 -4.40 -10.01 -29.39
N ILE A 226 -3.17 -10.47 -29.70
CA ILE A 226 -2.95 -11.72 -30.43
C ILE A 226 -3.09 -12.91 -29.47
N ILE A 227 -2.50 -12.81 -28.28
CA ILE A 227 -2.47 -13.91 -27.30
C ILE A 227 -3.81 -14.02 -26.56
N TYR A 228 -4.42 -12.88 -26.24
CA TYR A 228 -5.65 -12.76 -25.45
C TYR A 228 -6.64 -11.82 -26.14
N PRO A 229 -7.41 -12.28 -27.13
CA PRO A 229 -8.36 -11.43 -27.87
C PRO A 229 -9.40 -10.73 -26.98
N GLU A 230 -9.81 -11.38 -25.89
CA GLU A 230 -10.80 -10.88 -24.91
C GLU A 230 -10.17 -10.15 -23.72
N HIS A 231 -8.94 -9.63 -23.87
CA HIS A 231 -8.27 -8.92 -22.78
C HIS A 231 -9.04 -7.66 -22.37
N PHE A 232 -8.98 -7.35 -21.07
CA PHE A 232 -9.52 -6.12 -20.51
C PHE A 232 -8.40 -5.26 -19.95
N ASP A 233 -8.27 -4.03 -20.41
CA ASP A 233 -7.31 -3.08 -19.85
C ASP A 233 -7.97 -2.31 -18.68
N TYR A 234 -7.81 -2.85 -17.48
CA TYR A 234 -8.33 -2.25 -16.26
C TYR A 234 -7.78 -0.83 -16.01
N ALA A 235 -6.51 -0.61 -16.31
CA ALA A 235 -5.90 0.71 -16.12
C ALA A 235 -6.51 1.75 -17.08
N ALA A 236 -6.70 1.39 -18.35
CA ALA A 236 -7.35 2.26 -19.33
C ALA A 236 -8.82 2.55 -18.98
N SER A 237 -9.54 1.58 -18.41
CA SER A 237 -10.94 1.76 -18.01
C SER A 237 -11.11 2.76 -16.85
N LYS A 238 -10.05 3.04 -16.08
CA LYS A 238 -10.05 4.02 -14.99
C LYS A 238 -9.67 5.42 -15.44
N VAL A 239 -9.23 5.60 -16.67
CA VAL A 239 -8.86 6.92 -17.19
C VAL A 239 -10.12 7.72 -17.48
N THR A 240 -10.34 8.78 -16.69
CA THR A 240 -11.43 9.74 -16.87
C THR A 240 -10.92 11.12 -16.49
N PHE A 241 -11.30 12.13 -17.25
CA PHE A 241 -10.94 13.50 -16.95
C PHE A 241 -12.18 14.33 -16.64
N SER A 242 -12.16 15.02 -15.50
CA SER A 242 -13.22 15.96 -15.11
C SER A 242 -12.60 17.18 -14.44
N LEU A 243 -12.86 18.34 -15.01
CA LEU A 243 -12.38 19.63 -14.45
C LEU A 243 -12.94 19.92 -13.05
N SER A 244 -14.20 19.59 -12.80
CA SER A 244 -14.82 19.77 -11.48
C SER A 244 -14.16 18.90 -10.41
N SER A 245 -13.73 17.69 -10.76
CA SER A 245 -13.01 16.78 -9.86
C SER A 245 -11.61 17.30 -9.52
N SER A 246 -10.98 18.10 -10.38
CA SER A 246 -9.63 18.61 -10.18
C SER A 246 -9.52 19.52 -8.95
N PHE A 247 -10.50 20.38 -8.69
CA PHE A 247 -10.52 21.22 -7.48
C PHE A 247 -10.69 20.40 -6.20
N ILE A 248 -11.53 19.38 -6.25
CA ILE A 248 -11.72 18.45 -5.12
C ILE A 248 -10.42 17.72 -4.82
N LEU A 249 -9.66 17.36 -5.85
CA LEU A 249 -8.37 16.66 -5.70
C LEU A 249 -7.31 17.53 -5.01
N ILE A 250 -7.20 18.82 -5.33
CA ILE A 250 -6.28 19.73 -4.64
C ILE A 250 -6.57 19.75 -3.15
N PHE A 251 -7.85 19.87 -2.77
CA PHE A 251 -8.26 19.83 -1.36
C PHE A 251 -7.97 18.45 -0.74
N SER A 252 -8.15 17.36 -1.49
CA SER A 252 -7.87 16.00 -1.03
C SER A 252 -6.39 15.79 -0.74
N PHE A 253 -5.47 16.37 -1.53
CA PHE A 253 -4.04 16.34 -1.22
C PHE A 253 -3.68 17.17 0.01
N PHE A 254 -4.27 18.35 0.18
CA PHE A 254 -4.10 19.13 1.41
C PHE A 254 -4.57 18.34 2.63
N LYS A 255 -5.76 17.73 2.54
CA LYS A 255 -6.30 16.82 3.55
C LYS A 255 -5.33 15.69 3.87
N LEU A 256 -4.81 15.00 2.85
CA LEU A 256 -3.88 13.88 2.96
C LEU A 256 -2.63 14.22 3.78
N PHE A 257 -1.95 15.32 3.43
CA PHE A 257 -0.67 15.69 4.05
C PHE A 257 -0.81 16.34 5.42
N ILE A 258 -1.93 16.93 5.75
CA ILE A 258 -2.12 17.66 7.01
C ILE A 258 -3.10 16.92 7.90
N LEU A 259 -4.32 16.69 7.45
CA LEU A 259 -5.39 16.19 8.30
C LEU A 259 -5.29 14.68 8.54
N ASP A 260 -5.08 13.91 7.48
CA ASP A 260 -4.94 12.45 7.60
C ASP A 260 -3.67 12.12 8.36
N PHE A 261 -2.56 12.81 8.07
CA PHE A 261 -1.31 12.65 8.82
C PHE A 261 -1.49 12.96 10.30
N ALA A 262 -2.11 14.10 10.65
CA ALA A 262 -2.34 14.48 12.04
C ALA A 262 -3.25 13.47 12.78
N TYR A 263 -4.26 12.95 12.09
CA TYR A 263 -5.13 11.91 12.64
C TYR A 263 -4.36 10.60 12.89
N ILE A 264 -3.64 10.10 11.88
CA ILE A 264 -2.83 8.88 11.98
C ILE A 264 -1.81 9.02 13.11
N ALA A 265 -1.10 10.15 13.17
CA ALA A 265 -0.13 10.42 14.23
C ALA A 265 -0.77 10.41 15.63
N LYS A 266 -1.93 11.07 15.79
CA LYS A 266 -2.68 11.07 17.05
C LYS A 266 -3.08 9.65 17.46
N GLN A 267 -3.71 8.89 16.57
CA GLN A 267 -4.15 7.53 16.89
C GLN A 267 -2.96 6.60 17.17
N SER A 268 -1.87 6.75 16.43
CA SER A 268 -0.65 5.97 16.65
C SER A 268 0.00 6.25 18.01
N ILE A 269 0.02 7.51 18.45
CA ILE A 269 0.53 7.88 19.79
C ILE A 269 -0.36 7.27 20.87
N LEU A 270 -1.67 7.31 20.71
CA LEU A 270 -2.60 6.71 21.67
C LEU A 270 -2.43 5.18 21.73
N ALA A 271 -2.15 4.54 20.61
CA ALA A 271 -1.94 3.10 20.52
C ALA A 271 -0.65 2.60 21.20
N ILE A 272 0.28 3.48 21.62
CA ILE A 272 1.51 3.08 22.34
C ILE A 272 1.17 2.33 23.63
N ALA A 273 0.04 2.63 24.27
CA ALA A 273 -0.41 1.96 25.48
C ALA A 273 -0.69 0.45 25.25
N ASP A 274 -1.01 0.06 24.03
CA ASP A 274 -1.33 -1.33 23.65
C ASP A 274 -0.11 -2.07 23.03
N TYR A 275 1.08 -1.48 23.05
CA TYR A 275 2.28 -2.05 22.44
C TYR A 275 2.73 -3.33 23.14
N SER A 276 3.13 -4.32 22.34
CA SER A 276 3.85 -5.50 22.82
C SER A 276 5.32 -5.17 23.14
N TRP A 277 6.02 -6.08 23.81
CA TRP A 277 7.45 -5.92 24.07
C TRP A 277 8.29 -5.77 22.79
N VAL A 278 7.89 -6.44 21.69
CA VAL A 278 8.53 -6.29 20.38
C VAL A 278 8.33 -4.88 19.82
N ASP A 279 7.15 -4.30 20.01
CA ASP A 279 6.85 -2.94 19.55
C ASP A 279 7.66 -1.90 20.34
N TYR A 280 7.88 -2.12 21.63
CA TYR A 280 8.77 -1.26 22.43
C TYR A 280 10.24 -1.35 21.97
N ILE A 281 10.72 -2.53 21.55
CA ILE A 281 12.05 -2.64 20.94
C ILE A 281 12.10 -1.85 19.64
N LEU A 282 11.11 -2.02 18.74
CA LEU A 282 11.02 -1.26 17.50
C LEU A 282 10.95 0.26 17.76
N LEU A 283 10.18 0.66 18.76
CA LEU A 283 10.10 2.07 19.19
C LEU A 283 11.45 2.60 19.63
N ALA A 284 12.18 1.85 20.47
CA ALA A 284 13.53 2.23 20.90
C ALA A 284 14.48 2.40 19.71
N PHE A 285 14.45 1.49 18.72
CA PHE A 285 15.22 1.64 17.47
C PHE A 285 14.82 2.92 16.72
N GLY A 286 13.53 3.18 16.55
CA GLY A 286 13.02 4.38 15.88
C GLY A 286 13.49 5.68 16.57
N LEU A 287 13.43 5.72 17.91
CA LEU A 287 13.91 6.86 18.70
C LEU A 287 15.42 7.06 18.58
N ILE A 288 16.21 5.97 18.63
CA ILE A 288 17.66 6.01 18.42
C ILE A 288 17.99 6.55 17.03
N ILE A 289 17.35 6.04 15.98
CA ILE A 289 17.56 6.50 14.60
C ILE A 289 17.22 7.99 14.49
N SER A 290 16.05 8.41 15.01
CA SER A 290 15.61 9.80 15.00
C SER A 290 16.58 10.72 15.73
N GLY A 291 17.09 10.29 16.90
CA GLY A 291 18.10 11.00 17.68
C GLY A 291 19.43 11.10 16.93
N MET A 292 19.89 10.01 16.35
CA MET A 292 21.14 10.00 15.56
C MET A 292 21.06 10.93 14.34
N VAL A 293 19.95 10.93 13.59
CA VAL A 293 19.74 11.85 12.47
C VAL A 293 19.78 13.30 12.95
N SER A 294 19.08 13.62 14.01
CA SER A 294 18.96 14.99 14.50
C SER A 294 20.24 15.53 15.12
N ILE A 295 21.03 14.69 15.80
CA ILE A 295 22.23 15.12 16.50
C ILE A 295 23.46 15.09 15.60
N PHE A 296 23.66 13.98 14.89
CA PHE A 296 24.94 13.69 14.22
C PHE A 296 24.96 14.02 12.73
N CYS A 297 23.79 14.15 12.06
CA CYS A 297 23.79 14.59 10.67
C CYS A 297 24.16 16.07 10.54
N LYS A 298 25.03 16.35 9.57
CA LYS A 298 25.49 17.72 9.28
C LYS A 298 24.59 18.39 8.27
N PHE A 299 24.09 19.58 8.63
CA PHE A 299 23.24 20.43 7.77
C PHE A 299 23.96 21.78 7.58
N ASP A 300 25.13 21.73 6.93
CA ASP A 300 26.06 22.88 6.82
C ASP A 300 26.08 23.53 5.44
N LYS A 301 25.65 22.82 4.42
CA LYS A 301 25.60 23.32 3.03
C LYS A 301 24.17 23.33 2.52
N THR A 302 23.73 24.42 1.90
CA THR A 302 22.41 24.49 1.26
C THR A 302 22.42 23.81 -0.11
N ILE A 303 21.40 23.02 -0.39
CA ILE A 303 21.19 22.45 -1.72
C ILE A 303 20.67 23.56 -2.66
N PRO A 304 21.21 23.71 -3.87
CA PRO A 304 20.80 24.77 -4.79
C PRO A 304 19.31 24.79 -5.08
N LYS A 305 18.74 26.01 -5.22
CA LYS A 305 17.28 26.22 -5.43
C LYS A 305 16.72 25.52 -6.69
N ARG A 306 17.56 25.30 -7.72
CA ARG A 306 17.16 24.56 -8.92
C ARG A 306 16.61 23.16 -8.59
N TYR A 307 17.12 22.50 -7.56
CA TYR A 307 16.64 21.18 -7.15
C TYR A 307 15.25 21.21 -6.47
N PHE A 308 14.88 22.35 -5.85
CA PHE A 308 13.52 22.53 -5.38
C PHE A 308 12.50 22.39 -6.52
N LEU A 309 12.74 23.09 -7.63
CA LEU A 309 11.86 23.01 -8.78
C LEU A 309 11.76 21.58 -9.34
N VAL A 310 12.88 20.85 -9.34
CA VAL A 310 12.90 19.45 -9.77
C VAL A 310 12.02 18.55 -8.90
N PHE A 311 12.22 18.62 -7.60
CA PHE A 311 11.44 17.78 -6.67
C PHE A 311 9.97 18.20 -6.66
N LEU A 312 9.68 19.50 -6.84
CA LEU A 312 8.32 19.98 -6.99
C LEU A 312 7.65 19.45 -8.26
N ILE A 313 8.35 19.50 -9.42
CA ILE A 313 7.82 18.96 -10.67
C ILE A 313 7.65 17.45 -10.56
N ALA A 314 8.62 16.74 -9.99
CA ALA A 314 8.50 15.30 -9.77
C ALA A 314 7.29 14.95 -8.89
N PHE A 315 7.06 15.72 -7.83
CA PHE A 315 5.87 15.57 -6.99
C PHE A 315 4.58 15.84 -7.78
N LEU A 316 4.50 16.94 -8.53
CA LEU A 316 3.35 17.27 -9.35
C LEU A 316 3.07 16.19 -10.41
N MET A 317 4.11 15.61 -11.02
CA MET A 317 3.96 14.51 -11.97
C MET A 317 3.39 13.24 -11.34
N THR A 318 3.73 12.94 -10.08
CA THR A 318 3.17 11.76 -9.39
C THR A 318 1.71 11.95 -8.98
N ILE A 319 1.24 13.18 -8.80
CA ILE A 319 -0.18 13.43 -8.53
C ILE A 319 -1.04 13.55 -9.78
N ILE A 320 -0.45 13.70 -10.96
CA ILE A 320 -1.20 13.86 -12.21
C ILE A 320 -2.10 12.66 -12.51
N ILE A 321 -1.69 11.45 -12.07
CA ILE A 321 -2.48 10.23 -12.24
C ILE A 321 -3.87 10.36 -11.61
N PHE A 322 -3.96 11.05 -10.48
CA PHE A 322 -5.23 11.23 -9.77
C PHE A 322 -6.15 12.21 -10.50
N PHE A 323 -5.58 13.15 -11.30
CA PHE A 323 -6.37 14.05 -12.12
C PHE A 323 -6.95 13.37 -13.36
N ILE A 324 -6.31 12.32 -13.86
CA ILE A 324 -6.74 11.60 -15.07
C ILE A 324 -7.40 10.24 -14.75
N SER A 325 -7.58 9.88 -13.49
CA SER A 325 -8.15 8.61 -13.06
C SER A 325 -9.21 8.79 -11.97
N GLN A 326 -9.97 7.74 -11.71
CA GLN A 326 -10.99 7.72 -10.65
C GLN A 326 -10.43 7.25 -9.30
N TYR A 327 -9.11 7.14 -9.16
CA TYR A 327 -8.54 6.66 -7.91
C TYR A 327 -8.70 7.67 -6.78
N PRO A 328 -9.13 7.22 -5.58
CA PRO A 328 -9.29 8.09 -4.43
C PRO A 328 -7.93 8.53 -3.87
N VAL A 329 -7.86 9.77 -3.41
CA VAL A 329 -6.71 10.30 -2.66
C VAL A 329 -6.99 10.14 -1.18
N THR A 330 -6.52 9.03 -0.60
CA THR A 330 -6.76 8.72 0.81
C THR A 330 -5.60 7.93 1.42
N SER A 331 -5.25 8.20 2.68
CA SER A 331 -4.35 7.37 3.48
C SER A 331 -5.04 6.18 4.14
N PHE A 332 -6.36 6.08 4.01
CA PHE A 332 -7.18 5.06 4.65
C PHE A 332 -7.55 3.97 3.68
N SER A 333 -7.88 2.80 4.24
CA SER A 333 -8.21 1.57 3.53
C SER A 333 -7.08 1.02 2.64
N PHE A 334 -7.36 -0.09 2.00
CA PHE A 334 -6.43 -0.73 1.07
C PHE A 334 -6.10 0.14 -0.17
N GLU A 335 -6.95 1.11 -0.49
CA GLU A 335 -6.77 2.03 -1.61
C GLU A 335 -5.56 2.97 -1.46
N ASN A 336 -5.00 3.11 -0.25
CA ASN A 336 -3.79 3.92 -0.03
C ASN A 336 -2.54 3.39 -0.78
N ARG A 337 -2.59 2.17 -1.33
CA ARG A 337 -1.54 1.52 -2.12
C ARG A 337 -1.06 2.37 -3.31
N ILE A 338 -1.97 3.17 -3.89
CA ILE A 338 -1.68 4.01 -5.07
C ILE A 338 -0.81 5.22 -4.71
N LEU A 339 -0.76 5.58 -3.43
CA LEU A 339 0.03 6.71 -2.95
C LEU A 339 1.54 6.44 -2.87
N LEU A 340 2.02 5.25 -3.24
CA LEU A 340 3.43 4.89 -3.15
C LEU A 340 4.34 5.93 -3.84
N TRP A 341 3.99 6.35 -5.05
CA TRP A 341 4.78 7.31 -5.82
C TRP A 341 4.71 8.72 -5.27
N VAL A 342 3.52 9.09 -4.76
CA VAL A 342 3.31 10.35 -4.02
C VAL A 342 4.17 10.35 -2.76
N LYS A 343 4.22 9.25 -2.02
CA LYS A 343 5.06 9.09 -0.82
C LYS A 343 6.54 9.35 -1.12
N ILE A 344 7.06 8.80 -2.21
CA ILE A 344 8.47 8.97 -2.55
C ILE A 344 8.79 10.38 -3.00
N SER A 345 8.03 10.89 -3.96
CA SER A 345 8.28 12.24 -4.50
C SER A 345 8.07 13.32 -3.44
N SER A 346 7.05 13.17 -2.58
CA SER A 346 6.84 14.07 -1.44
C SER A 346 7.97 13.96 -0.41
N SER A 347 8.52 12.76 -0.17
CA SER A 347 9.63 12.57 0.75
C SER A 347 10.92 13.22 0.25
N LEU A 348 11.16 13.23 -1.06
CA LEU A 348 12.27 13.97 -1.67
C LEU A 348 12.10 15.49 -1.49
N LEU A 349 10.90 16.01 -1.78
CA LEU A 349 10.57 17.42 -1.61
C LEU A 349 10.65 17.84 -0.14
N LEU A 350 10.03 17.08 0.75
CA LEU A 350 10.01 17.36 2.20
C LEU A 350 11.43 17.24 2.79
N GLY A 351 12.19 16.22 2.40
CA GLY A 351 13.60 16.07 2.78
C GLY A 351 14.44 17.25 2.35
N TYR A 352 14.22 17.78 1.12
CA TYR A 352 14.87 18.99 0.64
C TYR A 352 14.51 20.23 1.48
N LEU A 353 13.22 20.42 1.79
CA LEU A 353 12.75 21.56 2.58
C LEU A 353 13.32 21.52 4.00
N ILE A 354 13.25 20.37 4.68
CA ILE A 354 13.78 20.19 6.04
C ILE A 354 15.29 20.39 6.04
N TYR A 355 16.02 19.76 5.11
CA TYR A 355 17.47 19.87 5.02
C TYR A 355 17.91 21.32 4.83
N ASN A 356 17.33 22.02 3.84
CA ASN A 356 17.68 23.42 3.58
C ASN A 356 17.23 24.35 4.71
N GLY A 357 16.09 24.11 5.36
CA GLY A 357 15.66 24.85 6.53
C GLY A 357 16.69 24.79 7.66
N LEU A 358 17.25 23.61 7.92
CA LEU A 358 18.32 23.41 8.89
C LEU A 358 19.64 24.04 8.47
N ALA A 359 20.03 23.89 7.18
CA ALA A 359 21.27 24.42 6.64
C ALA A 359 21.30 25.95 6.53
N PHE A 360 20.14 26.58 6.24
CA PHE A 360 20.01 28.03 6.11
C PHE A 360 20.09 28.75 7.46
N THR A 361 19.79 28.05 8.54
CA THR A 361 19.71 28.61 9.88
C THR A 361 21.10 28.79 10.50
N LYS A 362 21.66 30.01 10.47
CA LYS A 362 22.98 30.33 11.00
C LYS A 362 23.03 30.40 12.54
N LYS A 363 21.92 30.75 13.21
CA LYS A 363 21.87 30.91 14.65
C LYS A 363 21.74 29.56 15.33
N LYS A 364 22.75 29.17 16.12
CA LYS A 364 22.85 27.85 16.77
C LYS A 364 21.62 27.46 17.59
N SER A 365 21.00 28.42 18.31
CA SER A 365 19.79 28.17 19.09
C SER A 365 18.59 27.75 18.23
N TYR A 366 18.37 28.44 17.11
CA TYR A 366 17.31 28.09 16.17
C TYR A 366 17.59 26.76 15.46
N GLN A 367 18.86 26.50 15.11
CA GLN A 367 19.22 25.20 14.54
C GLN A 367 18.96 24.05 15.51
N ASN A 368 19.29 24.22 16.80
CA ASN A 368 18.99 23.20 17.81
C ASN A 368 17.48 23.00 17.98
N PHE A 369 16.69 24.07 17.96
CA PHE A 369 15.23 24.00 18.01
C PHE A 369 14.68 23.22 16.80
N LEU A 370 15.13 23.52 15.60
CA LEU A 370 14.72 22.77 14.40
C LEU A 370 15.14 21.30 14.44
N LYS A 371 16.29 20.97 15.03
CA LYS A 371 16.72 19.58 15.26
C LYS A 371 15.80 18.82 16.24
N ILE A 372 15.29 19.50 17.26
CA ILE A 372 14.28 18.91 18.16
C ILE A 372 12.98 18.63 17.40
N ILE A 373 12.52 19.58 16.58
CA ILE A 373 11.35 19.37 15.71
C ILE A 373 11.58 18.19 14.77
N LEU A 374 12.76 18.08 14.15
CA LEU A 374 13.10 16.96 13.28
C LEU A 374 13.07 15.63 14.04
N PHE A 375 13.63 15.60 15.25
CA PHE A 375 13.59 14.41 16.12
C PHE A 375 12.15 13.98 16.40
N LEU A 376 11.29 14.91 16.83
CA LEU A 376 9.88 14.63 17.13
C LEU A 376 9.14 14.16 15.88
N PHE A 377 9.36 14.82 14.74
CA PHE A 377 8.75 14.46 13.47
C PHE A 377 9.12 13.04 13.03
N LEU A 378 10.41 12.70 13.02
CA LEU A 378 10.87 11.36 12.66
C LEU A 378 10.35 10.30 13.65
N SER A 379 10.43 10.57 14.95
CA SER A 379 9.92 9.66 15.99
C SER A 379 8.43 9.38 15.81
N THR A 380 7.63 10.40 15.53
CA THR A 380 6.20 10.24 15.24
C THR A 380 5.97 9.35 14.02
N ASN A 381 6.75 9.50 12.94
CA ASN A 381 6.63 8.64 11.77
C ASN A 381 7.00 7.18 12.07
N PHE A 382 8.02 6.91 12.89
CA PHE A 382 8.33 5.54 13.34
C PHE A 382 7.18 4.95 14.17
N ILE A 383 6.59 5.74 15.08
CA ILE A 383 5.42 5.33 15.86
C ILE A 383 4.25 4.98 14.93
N CYS A 384 3.98 5.81 13.91
CA CYS A 384 2.92 5.54 12.93
C CYS A 384 3.11 4.18 12.25
N VAL A 385 4.31 3.88 11.74
CA VAL A 385 4.57 2.61 11.04
C VAL A 385 4.41 1.38 11.95
N ILE A 386 4.85 1.47 13.22
CA ILE A 386 4.67 0.40 14.20
C ILE A 386 3.18 0.19 14.49
N SER A 387 2.45 1.27 14.69
CA SER A 387 1.02 1.22 15.00
C SER A 387 0.19 0.75 13.80
N GLU A 388 0.54 1.14 12.57
CA GLU A 388 -0.07 0.61 11.34
C GLU A 388 0.13 -0.91 11.22
N LYS A 389 1.34 -1.44 11.52
CA LYS A 389 1.57 -2.88 11.60
C LYS A 389 0.58 -3.56 12.56
N ASN A 390 0.41 -3.00 13.75
CA ASN A 390 -0.50 -3.55 14.75
C ASN A 390 -1.96 -3.45 14.31
N SER A 391 -2.34 -2.37 13.63
CA SER A 391 -3.65 -2.17 13.04
C SER A 391 -3.97 -3.28 12.02
N TRP A 392 -3.03 -3.61 11.13
CA TRP A 392 -3.17 -4.71 10.17
C TRP A 392 -3.35 -6.07 10.86
N ILE A 393 -2.54 -6.37 11.88
CA ILE A 393 -2.66 -7.61 12.66
C ILE A 393 -4.02 -7.67 13.38
N TYR A 394 -4.46 -6.55 13.95
CA TYR A 394 -5.75 -6.46 14.61
C TYR A 394 -6.91 -6.70 13.63
N ALA A 395 -6.89 -6.03 12.48
CA ALA A 395 -7.88 -6.17 11.43
C ALA A 395 -8.04 -7.63 10.97
N ARG A 396 -6.92 -8.30 10.71
CA ARG A 396 -6.90 -9.72 10.35
C ARG A 396 -7.53 -10.60 11.44
N ASN A 397 -7.17 -10.38 12.70
CA ASN A 397 -7.70 -11.16 13.81
C ASN A 397 -9.21 -10.93 13.97
N TYR A 398 -9.67 -9.69 13.79
CA TYR A 398 -11.08 -9.35 13.78
C TYR A 398 -11.81 -10.14 12.70
N ASN A 399 -11.36 -10.09 11.45
CA ASN A 399 -11.97 -10.81 10.33
C ASN A 399 -11.97 -12.33 10.54
N LYS A 400 -10.85 -12.89 11.03
CA LYS A 400 -10.73 -14.33 11.37
C LYS A 400 -11.77 -14.74 12.42
N ASN A 401 -11.91 -13.96 13.49
CA ASN A 401 -12.85 -14.26 14.58
C ASN A 401 -14.30 -14.11 14.11
N LEU A 402 -14.60 -13.08 13.31
CA LEU A 402 -15.92 -12.89 12.72
C LEU A 402 -16.35 -14.10 11.89
N ILE A 403 -15.47 -14.56 10.98
CA ILE A 403 -15.78 -15.70 10.09
C ILE A 403 -15.89 -17.01 10.88
N LYS A 404 -15.02 -17.25 11.86
CA LYS A 404 -15.13 -18.43 12.74
C LYS A 404 -16.41 -18.42 13.55
N SER A 405 -16.79 -17.27 14.09
CA SER A 405 -18.03 -17.10 14.82
C SER A 405 -19.24 -17.32 13.92
N LEU A 406 -19.28 -16.71 12.74
CA LEU A 406 -20.33 -16.97 11.75
C LEU A 406 -20.43 -18.47 11.48
N ALA A 407 -19.32 -19.12 11.09
CA ALA A 407 -19.31 -20.55 10.74
C ALA A 407 -19.80 -21.45 11.88
N SER A 408 -19.55 -21.10 13.15
CA SER A 408 -20.00 -21.89 14.31
C SER A 408 -21.51 -21.81 14.54
N HIS A 409 -22.18 -20.77 14.05
CA HIS A 409 -23.62 -20.57 14.19
C HIS A 409 -24.41 -21.04 12.96
N LEU A 410 -23.75 -21.43 11.88
CA LEU A 410 -24.42 -21.87 10.66
C LEU A 410 -25.11 -23.25 10.88
N PRO A 411 -26.35 -23.42 10.40
CA PRO A 411 -26.98 -24.73 10.31
C PRO A 411 -26.15 -25.68 9.40
N LYS A 412 -26.11 -26.97 9.72
CA LYS A 412 -25.28 -27.99 9.01
C LYS A 412 -25.55 -28.10 7.51
N ASN A 413 -26.70 -27.69 7.03
CA ASN A 413 -27.14 -27.87 5.65
C ASN A 413 -27.22 -26.54 4.85
N ILE A 414 -26.65 -25.47 5.37
CA ILE A 414 -26.73 -24.17 4.72
C ILE A 414 -25.71 -24.14 3.55
N LYS A 415 -26.16 -23.85 2.33
CA LYS A 415 -25.29 -23.75 1.15
C LYS A 415 -25.48 -22.44 0.40
N ASP A 416 -26.68 -22.19 -0.07
CA ASP A 416 -26.99 -21.11 -1.01
C ASP A 416 -27.84 -19.99 -0.40
N GLU A 417 -28.12 -20.06 0.89
CA GLU A 417 -28.85 -19.04 1.61
C GLU A 417 -28.05 -17.74 1.70
N LYS A 418 -28.76 -16.63 1.64
CA LYS A 418 -28.17 -15.31 1.77
C LYS A 418 -28.00 -14.95 3.23
N ILE A 419 -26.84 -14.41 3.57
CA ILE A 419 -26.49 -13.98 4.92
C ILE A 419 -26.08 -12.52 4.90
N ILE A 420 -26.65 -11.74 5.80
CA ILE A 420 -26.24 -10.36 6.05
C ILE A 420 -25.50 -10.32 7.38
N ILE A 421 -24.24 -9.89 7.35
CA ILE A 421 -23.45 -9.64 8.54
C ILE A 421 -23.66 -8.19 8.97
N ILE A 422 -24.07 -7.99 10.21
CA ILE A 422 -24.09 -6.68 10.85
C ILE A 422 -22.77 -6.52 11.58
N GLU A 423 -21.93 -5.63 11.10
CA GLU A 423 -20.65 -5.34 11.73
C GLU A 423 -20.81 -4.54 13.03
N ASN A 424 -20.06 -4.95 14.06
CA ASN A 424 -19.94 -4.18 15.29
C ASN A 424 -18.85 -3.13 15.17
N LYS A 425 -19.24 -1.87 15.04
CA LYS A 425 -18.33 -0.75 14.81
C LYS A 425 -17.58 -0.25 16.04
N THR A 426 -17.90 -0.71 17.23
CA THR A 426 -17.15 -0.31 18.45
C THR A 426 -15.70 -0.80 18.44
N ASN A 427 -15.37 -1.74 17.57
CA ASN A 427 -14.01 -2.29 17.45
C ASN A 427 -13.13 -1.53 16.44
N TYR A 428 -13.68 -0.57 15.69
CA TYR A 428 -12.89 0.22 14.73
C TYR A 428 -11.97 1.26 15.36
N ASP A 429 -12.14 1.58 16.66
CA ASP A 429 -11.30 2.55 17.36
C ASP A 429 -9.81 2.13 17.42
N LYS A 430 -9.52 0.83 17.21
CA LYS A 430 -8.16 0.28 17.15
C LYS A 430 -7.55 0.27 15.75
N LEU A 431 -8.32 0.62 14.73
CA LEU A 431 -7.84 0.69 13.36
C LEU A 431 -7.31 2.09 13.07
N ILE A 432 -6.05 2.17 12.71
CA ILE A 432 -5.38 3.45 12.47
C ILE A 432 -5.65 3.96 11.08
N THR A 433 -5.63 3.07 10.09
CA THR A 433 -5.83 3.38 8.67
C THR A 433 -7.03 2.66 8.05
N ASP A 434 -7.95 2.18 8.90
CA ASP A 434 -9.26 1.66 8.49
C ASP A 434 -9.19 0.41 7.58
N GLU A 435 -8.30 -0.53 7.90
CA GLU A 435 -7.99 -1.69 7.05
C GLU A 435 -8.99 -2.84 7.15
N ALA A 436 -9.82 -2.90 8.17
CA ALA A 436 -10.51 -4.13 8.57
C ALA A 436 -11.81 -4.44 7.86
N THR A 437 -12.19 -3.75 6.82
CA THR A 437 -13.48 -4.01 6.18
C THR A 437 -13.44 -5.16 5.20
N ILE A 438 -14.44 -6.03 5.35
CA ILE A 438 -14.85 -6.93 4.29
C ILE A 438 -15.64 -6.08 3.28
N GLU A 439 -15.04 -5.79 2.13
CA GLU A 439 -15.68 -4.95 1.10
C GLU A 439 -16.43 -5.79 0.06
N ASP A 440 -15.90 -6.96 -0.24
CA ASP A 440 -16.39 -7.80 -1.33
C ASP A 440 -16.67 -9.26 -0.91
N PRO A 441 -17.68 -9.91 -1.52
CA PRO A 441 -18.00 -11.31 -1.23
C PRO A 441 -16.86 -12.30 -1.48
N TYR A 442 -15.93 -12.01 -2.41
CA TYR A 442 -14.79 -12.90 -2.65
C TYR A 442 -13.86 -13.00 -1.44
N GLU A 443 -13.75 -11.92 -0.64
CA GLU A 443 -12.98 -11.94 0.61
C GLU A 443 -13.60 -12.92 1.61
N VAL A 444 -14.94 -12.98 1.68
CA VAL A 444 -15.65 -13.93 2.53
C VAL A 444 -15.43 -15.37 2.04
N VAL A 445 -15.43 -15.60 0.72
CA VAL A 445 -15.12 -16.92 0.14
C VAL A 445 -13.74 -17.37 0.60
N SER A 446 -12.74 -16.54 0.39
CA SER A 446 -11.36 -16.86 0.77
C SER A 446 -11.21 -17.06 2.28
N MET A 447 -11.84 -16.21 3.10
CA MET A 447 -11.81 -16.36 4.56
C MET A 447 -12.50 -17.63 5.04
N LEU A 448 -13.65 -18.02 4.46
CA LEU A 448 -14.30 -19.30 4.80
C LEU A 448 -13.37 -20.48 4.48
N ASN A 449 -12.77 -20.49 3.29
CA ASN A 449 -11.85 -21.56 2.88
C ASN A 449 -10.60 -21.64 3.77
N ILE A 450 -10.07 -20.50 4.25
CA ILE A 450 -8.89 -20.43 5.10
C ILE A 450 -9.22 -20.75 6.57
N TYR A 451 -10.25 -20.11 7.13
CA TYR A 451 -10.50 -20.10 8.57
C TYR A 451 -11.61 -21.05 9.02
N ALA A 452 -12.47 -21.47 8.12
CA ALA A 452 -13.60 -22.37 8.37
C ALA A 452 -13.80 -23.38 7.22
N PRO A 453 -12.81 -24.20 6.83
CA PRO A 453 -12.85 -25.03 5.62
C PRO A 453 -13.92 -26.13 5.65
N LYS A 454 -14.54 -26.38 6.80
CA LYS A 454 -15.67 -27.32 6.96
C LYS A 454 -17.03 -26.66 6.77
N ALA A 455 -17.08 -25.34 6.64
CA ALA A 455 -18.34 -24.65 6.36
C ALA A 455 -18.81 -24.95 4.92
N THR A 456 -20.08 -25.25 4.77
CA THR A 456 -20.70 -25.53 3.46
C THR A 456 -21.28 -24.30 2.79
N LEU A 457 -21.18 -23.14 3.44
CA LEU A 457 -21.76 -21.88 2.98
C LEU A 457 -21.05 -21.37 1.72
N ASN A 458 -21.84 -20.98 0.73
CA ASN A 458 -21.34 -20.24 -0.42
C ASN A 458 -21.06 -18.79 -0.02
N GLY A 459 -19.79 -18.43 0.14
CA GLY A 459 -19.37 -17.09 0.56
C GLY A 459 -19.83 -15.96 -0.36
N TRP A 460 -20.12 -16.24 -1.63
CA TRP A 460 -20.70 -15.26 -2.57
C TRP A 460 -22.09 -14.76 -2.17
N ASN A 461 -22.77 -15.47 -1.28
CA ASN A 461 -24.07 -15.10 -0.75
C ASN A 461 -23.99 -14.38 0.61
N VAL A 462 -22.80 -14.00 1.05
CA VAL A 462 -22.59 -13.27 2.30
C VAL A 462 -22.34 -11.79 1.99
N TYR A 463 -23.07 -10.94 2.70
CA TYR A 463 -23.02 -9.48 2.54
C TYR A 463 -22.75 -8.84 3.90
N THR A 464 -21.91 -7.83 3.93
CA THR A 464 -21.69 -7.02 5.12
C THR A 464 -22.44 -5.70 5.00
N ILE A 465 -23.02 -5.25 6.10
CA ILE A 465 -23.72 -3.96 6.16
C ILE A 465 -23.28 -3.14 7.37
N SER A 466 -23.27 -1.85 7.13
CA SER A 466 -23.10 -0.83 8.15
C SER A 466 -24.45 -0.21 8.51
N THR A 467 -24.91 -0.40 9.74
CA THR A 467 -26.17 0.17 10.22
C THR A 467 -26.09 1.64 10.62
N LYS A 468 -24.88 2.16 10.85
CA LYS A 468 -24.65 3.54 11.29
C LYS A 468 -23.55 4.19 10.46
N ASP A 469 -23.64 5.51 10.26
CA ASP A 469 -22.51 6.28 9.75
C ASP A 469 -21.36 6.25 10.74
N THR A 470 -20.16 5.99 10.27
CA THR A 470 -18.94 6.11 11.07
C THR A 470 -18.05 7.20 10.50
N TYR A 471 -17.46 7.97 11.37
CA TYR A 471 -16.62 9.10 11.01
C TYR A 471 -15.26 8.92 11.66
N LEU A 472 -14.20 9.08 10.87
CA LEU A 472 -12.84 9.02 11.38
C LEU A 472 -12.52 10.27 12.19
N TYR A 473 -12.88 11.44 11.68
CA TYR A 473 -12.72 12.70 12.39
C TYR A 473 -13.69 13.80 11.87
N SER A 474 -13.84 14.86 12.66
CA SER A 474 -14.65 16.03 12.30
C SER A 474 -13.82 17.31 12.41
N ILE A 475 -13.91 18.17 11.41
CA ILE A 475 -13.26 19.48 11.39
C ILE A 475 -14.30 20.54 11.07
N PHE A 476 -14.34 21.59 11.86
CA PHE A 476 -15.33 22.69 11.73
C PHE A 476 -16.78 22.21 11.62
N GLY A 477 -17.12 21.14 12.38
CA GLY A 477 -18.46 20.54 12.35
C GLY A 477 -18.78 19.70 11.11
N LYS A 478 -17.87 19.62 10.13
CA LYS A 478 -18.01 18.73 8.98
C LYS A 478 -17.30 17.41 9.26
N LYS A 479 -18.04 16.33 9.12
CA LYS A 479 -17.52 14.98 9.25
C LYS A 479 -16.71 14.64 8.00
N LEU A 480 -15.46 14.23 8.18
CA LEU A 480 -14.54 13.86 7.10
C LEU A 480 -14.25 12.37 7.15
N ASN A 481 -14.05 11.74 5.99
CA ASN A 481 -13.87 10.31 5.84
C ASN A 481 -14.96 9.50 6.54
N ASN A 482 -16.20 9.75 6.16
CA ASN A 482 -17.31 8.96 6.64
C ASN A 482 -17.39 7.63 5.87
N ARG A 483 -17.68 6.58 6.60
CA ARG A 483 -18.29 5.38 6.02
C ARG A 483 -19.79 5.58 6.10
N PRO A 484 -20.47 5.78 4.98
CA PRO A 484 -21.89 5.98 5.00
C PRO A 484 -22.58 4.71 5.51
N ARG A 485 -23.70 4.91 6.17
CA ARG A 485 -24.63 3.81 6.41
C ARG A 485 -24.92 3.12 5.08
N THR A 486 -24.93 1.79 5.06
CA THR A 486 -25.32 1.04 3.87
C THR A 486 -26.75 1.41 3.46
N GLU A 487 -26.92 1.94 2.26
CA GLU A 487 -28.26 2.22 1.73
C GLU A 487 -29.00 0.90 1.51
N ILE A 488 -30.11 0.76 2.23
CA ILE A 488 -31.00 -0.39 2.14
C ILE A 488 -32.33 0.11 1.60
N LYS A 489 -32.70 -0.34 0.40
CA LYS A 489 -34.01 -0.06 -0.18
C LYS A 489 -34.93 -1.26 0.06
N GLU A 490 -36.01 -1.03 0.78
CA GLU A 490 -37.03 -2.06 1.00
C GLU A 490 -37.79 -2.35 -0.29
N THR A 491 -38.13 -3.62 -0.52
CA THR A 491 -39.02 -4.09 -1.59
C THR A 491 -40.14 -4.94 -0.97
N GLU A 492 -41.12 -5.33 -1.76
CA GLU A 492 -42.22 -6.20 -1.27
C GLU A 492 -41.71 -7.58 -0.85
N ILE A 493 -40.67 -8.11 -1.50
CA ILE A 493 -40.17 -9.48 -1.33
C ILE A 493 -38.80 -9.55 -0.66
N GLY A 494 -38.21 -8.41 -0.24
CA GLY A 494 -36.87 -8.37 0.35
C GLY A 494 -36.27 -6.98 0.37
N PHE A 495 -34.98 -6.89 0.05
CA PHE A 495 -34.19 -5.66 0.09
C PHE A 495 -33.24 -5.56 -1.10
N ILE A 496 -32.91 -4.33 -1.46
CA ILE A 496 -31.83 -4.01 -2.39
C ILE A 496 -30.67 -3.44 -1.57
N LEU A 497 -29.54 -4.13 -1.57
CA LEU A 497 -28.27 -3.66 -1.02
C LEU A 497 -27.38 -3.20 -2.17
N GLY A 498 -27.25 -1.89 -2.37
CA GLY A 498 -26.56 -1.35 -3.53
C GLY A 498 -27.21 -1.80 -4.85
N LYS A 499 -26.55 -2.71 -5.59
CA LYS A 499 -27.08 -3.30 -6.86
C LYS A 499 -27.65 -4.73 -6.69
N LYS A 500 -27.64 -5.29 -5.48
CA LYS A 500 -27.99 -6.70 -5.25
C LYS A 500 -29.34 -6.84 -4.55
N ASN A 501 -30.20 -7.70 -5.11
CA ASN A 501 -31.49 -8.05 -4.53
C ASN A 501 -31.35 -9.20 -3.54
N ILE A 502 -31.81 -9.00 -2.31
CA ILE A 502 -31.85 -10.00 -1.25
C ILE A 502 -33.31 -10.27 -0.89
N ASN A 503 -33.82 -11.40 -1.35
CA ASN A 503 -35.22 -11.82 -1.11
C ASN A 503 -35.32 -12.64 0.17
N PHE A 504 -36.50 -12.57 0.81
CA PHE A 504 -36.83 -13.45 1.95
C PHE A 504 -36.94 -14.92 1.49
N PRO A 505 -36.62 -15.87 2.35
CA PRO A 505 -35.96 -15.72 3.64
C PRO A 505 -34.42 -15.53 3.48
N PHE A 506 -33.77 -14.87 4.44
CA PHE A 506 -32.35 -14.78 4.57
C PHE A 506 -31.91 -14.77 6.03
N TYR A 507 -30.63 -14.96 6.30
CA TYR A 507 -30.09 -14.90 7.66
C TYR A 507 -29.44 -13.56 7.93
N VAL A 508 -29.55 -13.12 9.20
CA VAL A 508 -28.80 -11.97 9.73
C VAL A 508 -27.88 -12.48 10.83
N PHE A 509 -26.58 -12.25 10.65
CA PHE A 509 -25.59 -12.51 11.67
C PHE A 509 -25.22 -11.21 12.38
N ASP A 510 -25.67 -11.08 13.62
CA ASP A 510 -25.29 -9.99 14.51
C ASP A 510 -23.99 -10.37 15.23
N TYR A 511 -22.89 -9.83 14.75
CA TYR A 511 -21.57 -10.14 15.33
C TYR A 511 -21.39 -9.55 16.74
N ALA A 512 -22.07 -8.43 17.07
CA ALA A 512 -22.01 -7.84 18.40
C ALA A 512 -22.60 -8.77 19.47
N ASN A 513 -23.73 -9.38 19.15
CA ASN A 513 -24.44 -10.29 20.02
C ASN A 513 -24.10 -11.77 19.77
N ASN A 514 -23.20 -12.01 18.80
CA ASN A 514 -22.76 -13.35 18.40
C ASN A 514 -23.95 -14.29 18.12
N SER A 515 -24.93 -13.85 17.33
CA SER A 515 -26.18 -14.54 17.09
C SER A 515 -26.61 -14.53 15.62
N LEU A 516 -27.14 -15.66 15.15
CA LEU A 516 -27.67 -15.83 13.81
C LEU A 516 -29.19 -15.90 13.85
N HIS A 517 -29.86 -15.08 13.09
CA HIS A 517 -31.33 -14.97 13.05
C HIS A 517 -31.88 -15.19 11.65
N LEU A 518 -32.93 -15.98 11.53
CA LEU A 518 -33.64 -16.16 10.27
C LEU A 518 -34.68 -15.05 10.12
N VAL A 519 -34.57 -14.26 9.08
CA VAL A 519 -35.51 -13.20 8.70
C VAL A 519 -36.43 -13.74 7.60
N LYS A 520 -37.69 -13.98 7.95
CA LYS A 520 -38.69 -14.56 7.03
C LYS A 520 -39.55 -13.52 6.33
N ASN A 521 -39.67 -12.34 6.93
CA ASN A 521 -40.52 -11.27 6.44
C ASN A 521 -40.02 -9.89 6.95
N LYS A 522 -40.73 -8.84 6.54
CA LYS A 522 -40.41 -7.46 6.89
C LYS A 522 -40.49 -7.16 8.40
N ASN A 523 -41.37 -7.84 9.14
CA ASN A 523 -41.51 -7.60 10.59
C ASN A 523 -40.30 -8.15 11.36
N ASP A 524 -39.74 -9.28 10.93
CA ASP A 524 -38.53 -9.84 11.52
C ASP A 524 -37.33 -8.92 11.23
N TYR A 525 -37.24 -8.37 10.02
CA TYR A 525 -36.20 -7.43 9.63
C TYR A 525 -36.16 -6.21 10.55
N ASN A 526 -37.29 -5.60 10.86
CA ASN A 526 -37.36 -4.39 11.67
C ASN A 526 -36.82 -4.57 13.10
N LYS A 527 -36.76 -5.81 13.60
CA LYS A 527 -36.17 -6.12 14.91
C LYS A 527 -34.62 -6.05 14.93
N PHE A 528 -33.98 -6.30 13.81
CA PHE A 528 -32.53 -6.48 13.74
C PHE A 528 -31.79 -5.36 13.02
N LEU A 529 -32.42 -4.64 12.09
CA LEU A 529 -31.76 -3.69 11.21
C LEU A 529 -32.25 -2.24 11.38
N LYS A 530 -33.26 -1.99 12.23
CA LYS A 530 -33.63 -0.64 12.68
C LYS A 530 -33.13 -0.37 14.09
#